data_0f7b6df8d6c88993ab30fd63c12c612d
#
_entry.id   0f7b6df8d6c88993ab30fd63c12c612d
#
_cell.length_a   1.000
_cell.length_b   1.000
_cell.length_c   1.000
_cell.angle_alpha   90.00
_cell.angle_beta   90.00
_cell.angle_gamma   90.00
#
_symmetry.space_group_name_H-M   'P 1'
#
loop_
_entity.id
_entity.type
_entity.pdbx_description
1 polymer ?
#
loop_
_entity_poly.entity_id
_entity_poly.type
_entity_poly.pdbx_seq_one_letter_code
_entity_poly.pdbx_strand_id
1 'polypeptide(L)'
;THCDGVTGEKLVFTSPSGRITGFSGSVGRCGFLTDKADTGIYIISGRILKMLRDRTITVFSNEILPELLSQNKSLFAFRCAGYRRGINTVLSYLKCTRDMLDGKTVFPLSEICDGIYSNSELPCGKYNITPPVFIGENTEISDGADLGPYTVVGDGCFIGEKAFVRGSIMLNKSAALRGADISGAVMGVNSVAEENSKMSLGSVLCEKTTVGRNMAVGENVKVTPKPHGSISAPESQPQAYYYAENIAALGSRGTDSLFGDFDIGLFCKVGRALGSCEFGTRTGIGYDDSVSSAAAVKAVTAGLISSGSHVFDFGRCFLSEVAFFSSFCSLGCGIYIY
;
A
#
# COMPACT_ATOMS: atom_id res chain seq x y z
N THR A 1 0.23 13.68 20.44
CA THR A 1 -0.71 13.19 19.43
C THR A 1 -1.41 11.99 20.01
N HIS A 2 -2.72 12.06 20.18
CA HIS A 2 -3.53 10.88 20.46
C HIS A 2 -3.30 9.89 19.32
N CYS A 3 -2.75 8.73 19.64
CA CYS A 3 -2.66 7.61 18.70
C CYS A 3 -3.99 6.88 18.73
N ASP A 4 -4.94 7.29 17.89
CA ASP A 4 -6.07 6.44 17.56
C ASP A 4 -5.54 5.22 16.80
N GLY A 5 -5.26 4.13 17.55
CA GLY A 5 -5.09 2.78 17.03
C GLY A 5 -4.13 2.57 15.85
N VAL A 6 -3.01 3.29 15.75
CA VAL A 6 -2.06 3.11 14.64
C VAL A 6 -1.20 1.88 14.93
N THR A 7 -1.64 0.76 14.42
CA THR A 7 -0.84 -0.48 14.36
C THR A 7 0.34 -0.27 13.40
N GLY A 8 1.56 -0.26 13.92
CA GLY A 8 2.79 -0.26 13.13
C GLY A 8 3.72 0.95 13.32
N GLU A 9 3.35 1.94 14.15
CA GLU A 9 4.26 3.05 14.47
C GLU A 9 5.20 2.69 15.62
N LYS A 10 6.46 3.11 15.49
CA LYS A 10 7.47 2.94 16.53
C LYS A 10 7.18 3.89 17.70
N LEU A 11 6.98 3.34 18.88
CA LEU A 11 6.74 4.14 20.08
C LEU A 11 8.06 4.70 20.63
N VAL A 12 8.00 5.90 21.18
CA VAL A 12 9.13 6.64 21.73
C VAL A 12 8.96 6.86 23.23
N PHE A 13 9.92 6.42 24.03
CA PHE A 13 9.95 6.62 25.47
C PHE A 13 10.80 7.83 25.81
N THR A 14 10.30 8.71 26.67
CA THR A 14 11.00 9.94 27.05
C THR A 14 11.04 10.12 28.56
N SER A 15 12.10 10.75 29.06
CA SER A 15 12.15 11.30 30.41
C SER A 15 11.23 12.53 30.55
N PRO A 16 10.96 13.03 31.77
CA PRO A 16 10.22 14.27 31.98
C PRO A 16 10.86 15.49 31.29
N SER A 17 12.18 15.49 31.09
CA SER A 17 12.90 16.53 30.37
C SER A 17 12.80 16.46 28.85
N GLY A 18 12.04 15.48 28.28
CA GLY A 18 11.91 15.28 26.85
C GLY A 18 13.07 14.52 26.20
N ARG A 19 14.08 14.08 26.99
CA ARG A 19 15.16 13.24 26.45
C ARG A 19 14.63 11.85 26.16
N ILE A 20 14.94 11.32 24.97
CA ILE A 20 14.56 9.96 24.55
C ILE A 20 15.37 8.95 25.37
N THR A 21 14.69 7.99 25.97
CA THR A 21 15.26 6.90 26.77
C THR A 21 15.17 5.54 26.09
N GLY A 22 14.31 5.38 25.09
CA GLY A 22 14.14 4.14 24.35
C GLY A 22 13.10 4.23 23.23
N PHE A 23 13.02 3.16 22.46
CA PHE A 23 12.04 2.95 21.38
C PHE A 23 11.38 1.57 21.55
N SER A 24 10.13 1.41 21.09
CA SER A 24 9.53 0.08 21.02
C SER A 24 10.34 -0.83 20.07
N GLY A 25 10.53 -2.09 20.46
CA GLY A 25 11.37 -3.03 19.69
C GLY A 25 12.87 -2.98 20.02
N SER A 26 13.37 -2.00 20.78
CA SER A 26 14.73 -2.08 21.35
C SER A 26 14.71 -2.89 22.65
N VAL A 27 15.64 -3.86 22.75
CA VAL A 27 15.80 -4.73 23.92
C VAL A 27 16.21 -3.88 25.13
N GLY A 28 15.23 -3.44 25.90
CA GLY A 28 15.43 -2.71 27.13
C GLY A 28 14.11 -2.55 27.83
N ARG A 29 13.95 -3.19 28.97
CA ARG A 29 12.76 -3.17 29.82
C ARG A 29 12.28 -1.74 30.10
N CYS A 30 11.29 -1.27 29.36
CA CYS A 30 10.54 -0.09 29.73
C CYS A 30 9.12 -0.51 30.10
N GLY A 31 8.87 -0.65 31.40
CA GLY A 31 7.53 -0.87 31.97
C GLY A 31 6.66 0.39 31.97
N PHE A 32 6.92 1.37 31.11
CA PHE A 32 6.15 2.60 31.00
C PHE A 32 5.31 2.60 29.73
N LEU A 33 4.03 2.82 29.90
CA LEU A 33 3.13 3.09 28.79
C LEU A 33 3.49 4.47 28.19
N THR A 34 3.60 4.55 26.87
CA THR A 34 3.78 5.83 26.17
C THR A 34 2.73 5.94 25.07
N ASP A 35 2.23 7.17 24.89
CA ASP A 35 1.32 7.57 23.83
C ASP A 35 2.04 8.26 22.65
N LYS A 36 3.38 8.28 22.71
CA LYS A 36 4.21 9.01 21.75
C LYS A 36 4.68 8.07 20.64
N ALA A 37 4.31 8.39 19.42
CA ALA A 37 4.77 7.69 18.23
C ALA A 37 5.83 8.49 17.47
N ASP A 38 6.77 7.80 16.83
CA ASP A 38 7.75 8.39 15.93
C ASP A 38 7.04 8.94 14.69
N THR A 39 7.34 10.18 14.35
CA THR A 39 6.75 10.86 13.19
C THR A 39 7.53 10.63 11.89
N GLY A 40 8.74 10.06 11.97
CA GLY A 40 9.67 9.98 10.84
C GLY A 40 10.30 11.32 10.45
N ILE A 41 10.11 12.38 11.25
CA ILE A 41 10.69 13.70 11.00
C ILE A 41 11.78 13.95 12.02
N TYR A 42 13.01 14.19 11.55
CA TYR A 42 14.19 14.35 12.39
C TYR A 42 14.97 15.62 12.06
N ILE A 43 15.43 16.31 13.10
CA ILE A 43 16.41 17.39 12.99
C ILE A 43 17.75 16.84 13.48
N ILE A 44 18.73 16.78 12.60
CA ILE A 44 20.01 16.09 12.84
C ILE A 44 21.14 17.10 12.76
N SER A 45 22.06 17.05 13.72
CA SER A 45 23.25 17.90 13.70
C SER A 45 24.21 17.50 12.56
N GLY A 46 24.94 18.48 12.02
CA GLY A 46 25.94 18.23 10.97
C GLY A 46 27.05 17.25 11.36
N ARG A 47 27.33 17.08 12.66
CA ARG A 47 28.27 16.07 13.15
C ARG A 47 27.76 14.66 12.92
N ILE A 48 26.49 14.42 13.21
CA ILE A 48 25.84 13.11 12.97
C ILE A 48 25.75 12.84 11.48
N LEU A 49 25.39 13.83 10.65
CA LEU A 49 25.37 13.66 9.19
C LEU A 49 26.74 13.27 8.65
N LYS A 50 27.84 13.85 9.16
CA LYS A 50 29.21 13.45 8.76
C LYS A 50 29.53 12.01 9.14
N MET A 51 29.07 11.52 10.30
CA MET A 51 29.25 10.13 10.71
C MET A 51 28.49 9.14 9.81
N LEU A 52 27.40 9.59 9.19
CA LEU A 52 26.53 8.75 8.36
C LEU A 52 26.88 8.76 6.88
N ARG A 53 27.82 9.63 6.47
CA ARG A 53 28.13 9.93 5.06
C ARG A 53 28.49 8.71 4.23
N ASP A 54 29.22 7.77 4.82
CA ASP A 54 29.77 6.60 4.11
C ASP A 54 29.04 5.30 4.49
N ARG A 55 27.85 5.42 5.09
CA ARG A 55 27.05 4.29 5.54
C ARG A 55 25.88 4.03 4.61
N THR A 56 25.65 2.77 4.27
CA THR A 56 24.39 2.33 3.69
C THR A 56 23.36 2.20 4.81
N ILE A 57 22.35 3.04 4.79
CA ILE A 57 21.28 3.06 5.80
C ILE A 57 19.98 2.66 5.11
N THR A 58 19.36 1.60 5.59
CA THR A 58 18.10 1.12 5.05
C THR A 58 16.92 1.81 5.73
N VAL A 59 16.89 1.84 7.06
CA VAL A 59 15.83 2.48 7.83
C VAL A 59 16.43 3.28 8.99
N PHE A 60 16.43 4.61 8.87
CA PHE A 60 17.04 5.50 9.84
C PHE A 60 16.54 5.29 11.28
N SER A 61 15.25 5.13 11.47
CA SER A 61 14.65 4.94 12.79
C SER A 61 15.05 3.62 13.46
N ASN A 62 15.31 2.58 12.68
CA ASN A 62 15.61 1.25 13.20
C ASN A 62 17.10 1.04 13.46
N GLU A 63 17.96 1.68 12.67
CA GLU A 63 19.39 1.47 12.73
C GLU A 63 20.09 2.59 13.50
N ILE A 64 19.88 3.83 13.10
CA ILE A 64 20.67 4.96 13.58
C ILE A 64 20.19 5.46 14.94
N LEU A 65 18.89 5.59 15.16
CA LEU A 65 18.39 6.13 16.43
C LEU A 65 18.76 5.24 17.64
N PRO A 66 18.61 3.88 17.57
CA PRO A 66 19.06 3.00 18.65
C PRO A 66 20.57 3.02 18.87
N GLU A 67 21.37 3.10 17.78
CA GLU A 67 22.82 3.21 17.86
C GLU A 67 23.26 4.50 18.55
N LEU A 68 22.70 5.64 18.16
CA LEU A 68 22.99 6.92 18.81
C LEU A 68 22.64 6.89 20.31
N LEU A 69 21.55 6.21 20.66
CA LEU A 69 21.13 6.07 22.05
C LEU A 69 22.12 5.18 22.83
N SER A 70 22.59 4.06 22.25
CA SER A 70 23.58 3.17 22.86
C SER A 70 24.95 3.87 23.07
N GLN A 71 25.29 4.80 22.19
CA GLN A 71 26.47 5.67 22.30
C GLN A 71 26.28 6.85 23.27
N ASN A 72 25.20 6.85 24.09
CA ASN A 72 24.86 7.93 25.02
C ASN A 72 24.74 9.32 24.35
N LYS A 73 24.44 9.38 23.06
CA LYS A 73 24.13 10.66 22.40
C LYS A 73 22.81 11.21 22.93
N SER A 74 22.73 12.52 23.06
CA SER A 74 21.50 13.17 23.52
C SER A 74 20.51 13.27 22.39
N LEU A 75 19.40 12.52 22.49
CA LEU A 75 18.26 12.56 21.60
C LEU A 75 17.09 13.18 22.36
N PHE A 76 16.40 14.12 21.75
CA PHE A 76 15.24 14.78 22.35
C PHE A 76 14.02 14.61 21.45
N ALA A 77 12.88 14.36 22.07
CA ALA A 77 11.60 14.32 21.39
C ALA A 77 10.95 15.71 21.40
N PHE A 78 10.58 16.19 20.22
CA PHE A 78 9.73 17.35 20.05
C PHE A 78 8.28 16.90 19.85
N ARG A 79 7.37 17.39 20.69
CA ARG A 79 5.95 17.09 20.55
C ARG A 79 5.37 17.96 19.43
N CYS A 80 5.04 17.35 18.31
CA CYS A 80 4.33 18.03 17.24
C CYS A 80 2.86 18.18 17.62
N ALA A 81 2.38 19.42 17.68
CA ALA A 81 0.97 19.73 17.83
C ALA A 81 0.37 19.92 16.42
N GLY A 82 -0.75 19.27 16.13
CA GLY A 82 -1.42 19.38 14.85
C GLY A 82 -1.69 18.02 14.21
N TYR A 83 -2.36 18.08 13.06
CA TYR A 83 -2.72 16.90 12.31
C TYR A 83 -1.49 16.22 11.70
N ARG A 84 -1.39 14.92 11.87
CA ARG A 84 -0.40 14.07 11.22
C ARG A 84 -1.00 12.71 10.91
N ARG A 85 -0.78 12.23 9.69
CA ARG A 85 -1.10 10.87 9.27
C ARG A 85 -0.03 10.34 8.32
N GLY A 86 0.48 9.15 8.60
CA GLY A 86 1.34 8.42 7.66
C GLY A 86 0.51 7.86 6.50
N ILE A 87 0.97 8.08 5.26
CA ILE A 87 0.32 7.57 4.04
C ILE A 87 1.16 6.42 3.51
N ASN A 88 1.08 5.27 4.17
CA ASN A 88 1.86 4.07 3.84
C ASN A 88 1.04 3.02 3.08
N THR A 89 -0.28 3.14 3.10
CA THR A 89 -1.21 2.21 2.45
C THR A 89 -2.33 2.97 1.74
N VAL A 90 -3.03 2.32 0.82
CA VAL A 90 -4.21 2.88 0.14
C VAL A 90 -5.28 3.30 1.16
N LEU A 91 -5.51 2.47 2.18
CA LEU A 91 -6.49 2.78 3.22
C LEU A 91 -6.08 4.00 4.06
N SER A 92 -4.77 4.18 4.36
CA SER A 92 -4.31 5.39 5.05
C SER A 92 -4.42 6.64 4.17
N TYR A 93 -4.26 6.50 2.86
CA TYR A 93 -4.49 7.58 1.90
C TYR A 93 -5.97 7.99 1.87
N LEU A 94 -6.89 7.03 1.73
CA LEU A 94 -8.33 7.28 1.81
C LEU A 94 -8.75 7.92 3.15
N LYS A 95 -8.17 7.46 4.27
CA LYS A 95 -8.41 8.08 5.59
C LYS A 95 -7.87 9.50 5.68
N CYS A 96 -6.68 9.77 5.14
CA CYS A 96 -6.12 11.11 5.10
C CYS A 96 -7.04 12.07 4.32
N THR A 97 -7.55 11.62 3.19
CA THR A 97 -8.49 12.39 2.36
C THR A 97 -9.79 12.69 3.11
N ARG A 98 -10.34 11.72 3.84
CA ARG A 98 -11.50 11.94 4.72
C ARG A 98 -11.23 12.98 5.79
N ASP A 99 -10.07 12.89 6.45
CA ASP A 99 -9.70 13.86 7.48
C ASP A 99 -9.53 15.27 6.91
N MET A 100 -9.11 15.41 5.64
CA MET A 100 -9.06 16.70 4.95
C MET A 100 -10.47 17.24 4.68
N LEU A 101 -11.36 16.42 4.18
CA LEU A 101 -12.76 16.80 3.91
C LEU A 101 -13.54 17.11 5.21
N ASP A 102 -13.17 16.48 6.34
CA ASP A 102 -13.71 16.79 7.67
C ASP A 102 -13.11 18.08 8.28
N GLY A 103 -12.22 18.78 7.58
CA GLY A 103 -11.56 19.99 8.09
C GLY A 103 -10.56 19.76 9.23
N LYS A 104 -10.10 18.52 9.46
CA LYS A 104 -9.12 18.19 10.50
C LYS A 104 -7.69 18.62 10.16
N THR A 105 -7.44 19.00 8.91
CA THR A 105 -6.14 19.47 8.43
C THR A 105 -6.12 20.99 8.30
N VAL A 106 -4.92 21.56 8.30
CA VAL A 106 -4.73 23.02 8.10
C VAL A 106 -4.86 23.39 6.60
N PHE A 107 -5.10 22.41 5.72
CA PHE A 107 -5.17 22.66 4.29
C PHE A 107 -6.48 23.34 3.94
N PRO A 108 -6.47 24.56 3.38
CA PRO A 108 -7.69 25.25 3.02
C PRO A 108 -8.35 24.56 1.82
N LEU A 109 -9.62 24.23 1.95
CA LEU A 109 -10.47 23.79 0.84
C LEU A 109 -11.45 24.92 0.54
N SER A 110 -11.67 25.20 -0.75
CA SER A 110 -12.67 26.19 -1.18
C SER A 110 -14.06 25.55 -1.14
N GLU A 111 -14.82 25.88 -0.11
CA GLU A 111 -16.19 25.39 0.04
C GLU A 111 -17.13 26.23 -0.83
N ILE A 112 -17.97 25.55 -1.61
CA ILE A 112 -19.02 26.18 -2.42
C ILE A 112 -20.36 26.14 -1.69
N CYS A 113 -20.70 25.01 -1.11
CA CYS A 113 -21.97 24.78 -0.44
C CYS A 113 -21.85 23.56 0.50
N ASP A 114 -22.29 23.68 1.74
CA ASP A 114 -22.53 22.62 2.75
C ASP A 114 -21.70 21.33 2.62
N GLY A 115 -20.36 21.45 2.68
CA GLY A 115 -19.43 20.32 2.57
C GLY A 115 -19.12 19.88 1.13
N ILE A 116 -19.50 20.68 0.12
CA ILE A 116 -19.07 20.50 -1.25
C ILE A 116 -17.96 21.50 -1.54
N TYR A 117 -16.80 20.99 -1.90
CA TYR A 117 -15.58 21.75 -2.14
C TYR A 117 -15.24 21.73 -3.63
N SER A 118 -14.92 22.87 -4.21
CA SER A 118 -14.37 22.99 -5.56
C SER A 118 -13.67 24.35 -5.75
N ASN A 119 -12.79 24.44 -6.72
CA ASN A 119 -12.17 25.70 -7.15
C ASN A 119 -12.88 26.34 -8.34
N SER A 120 -13.94 25.71 -8.87
CA SER A 120 -14.72 26.17 -10.01
C SER A 120 -16.21 25.96 -9.77
N GLU A 121 -17.04 26.51 -10.66
CA GLU A 121 -18.48 26.23 -10.66
C GLU A 121 -18.74 24.75 -10.95
N LEU A 122 -19.76 24.19 -10.28
CA LEU A 122 -20.16 22.80 -10.51
C LEU A 122 -20.78 22.64 -11.90
N PRO A 123 -20.54 21.51 -12.58
CA PRO A 123 -21.16 21.23 -13.87
C PRO A 123 -22.68 21.20 -13.74
N CYS A 124 -23.39 21.74 -14.74
CA CYS A 124 -24.85 21.66 -14.80
C CYS A 124 -25.32 20.25 -15.11
N GLY A 125 -26.31 19.73 -14.39
CA GLY A 125 -26.83 18.36 -14.61
C GLY A 125 -27.83 17.92 -13.55
N LYS A 126 -28.45 16.75 -13.75
CA LYS A 126 -29.35 16.10 -12.80
C LYS A 126 -28.64 14.92 -12.12
N TYR A 127 -27.70 15.23 -11.26
CA TYR A 127 -26.92 14.22 -10.49
C TYR A 127 -27.07 14.47 -8.98
N ASN A 128 -26.72 13.47 -8.17
CA ASN A 128 -26.78 13.56 -6.74
C ASN A 128 -25.37 13.71 -6.13
N ILE A 129 -25.23 14.64 -5.19
CA ILE A 129 -24.01 14.76 -4.37
C ILE A 129 -24.38 14.58 -2.90
N THR A 130 -23.72 13.65 -2.25
CA THR A 130 -23.78 13.47 -0.81
C THR A 130 -22.48 13.98 -0.19
N PRO A 131 -22.50 15.11 0.55
CA PRO A 131 -21.31 15.66 1.19
C PRO A 131 -20.70 14.73 2.25
N PRO A 132 -19.41 14.90 2.61
CA PRO A 132 -18.46 15.85 2.01
C PRO A 132 -17.83 15.30 0.70
N VAL A 133 -17.63 16.19 -0.27
CA VAL A 133 -17.10 15.86 -1.61
C VAL A 133 -16.21 16.99 -2.11
N PHE A 134 -15.09 16.66 -2.76
CA PHE A 134 -14.29 17.61 -3.54
C PHE A 134 -14.40 17.29 -5.02
N ILE A 135 -14.64 18.34 -5.86
CA ILE A 135 -14.75 18.22 -7.32
C ILE A 135 -13.78 19.19 -7.97
N GLY A 136 -12.86 18.66 -8.75
CA GLY A 136 -11.85 19.41 -9.49
C GLY A 136 -12.41 20.14 -10.70
N GLU A 137 -11.58 21.00 -11.29
CA GLU A 137 -11.92 21.84 -12.42
C GLU A 137 -12.17 21.01 -13.70
N ASN A 138 -13.04 21.52 -14.59
CA ASN A 138 -13.35 20.89 -15.89
C ASN A 138 -13.81 19.42 -15.77
N THR A 139 -14.41 19.05 -14.65
CA THR A 139 -14.98 17.71 -14.44
C THR A 139 -16.40 17.68 -15.04
N GLU A 140 -16.69 16.64 -15.80
CA GLU A 140 -18.00 16.41 -16.41
C GLU A 140 -18.76 15.35 -15.60
N ILE A 141 -20.02 15.67 -15.23
CA ILE A 141 -20.89 14.77 -14.48
C ILE A 141 -22.19 14.59 -15.24
N SER A 142 -22.47 13.36 -15.64
CA SER A 142 -23.67 13.01 -16.40
C SER A 142 -24.89 12.84 -15.51
N ASP A 143 -26.08 12.91 -16.12
CA ASP A 143 -27.35 12.75 -15.43
C ASP A 143 -27.47 11.39 -14.72
N GLY A 144 -28.02 11.41 -13.51
CA GLY A 144 -28.23 10.24 -12.69
C GLY A 144 -26.96 9.69 -12.00
N ALA A 145 -25.81 10.35 -12.13
CA ALA A 145 -24.61 10.01 -11.36
C ALA A 145 -24.82 10.28 -9.87
N ASP A 146 -24.17 9.50 -9.01
CA ASP A 146 -24.27 9.60 -7.55
C ASP A 146 -22.85 9.68 -6.95
N LEU A 147 -22.50 10.81 -6.35
CA LEU A 147 -21.19 11.09 -5.78
C LEU A 147 -21.25 11.26 -4.27
N GLY A 148 -20.26 10.70 -3.59
CA GLY A 148 -20.11 10.88 -2.15
C GLY A 148 -20.79 9.82 -1.29
N PRO A 149 -20.68 9.90 0.03
CA PRO A 149 -19.83 10.88 0.73
C PRO A 149 -18.35 10.51 0.66
N TYR A 150 -17.49 11.44 1.11
CA TYR A 150 -16.03 11.25 1.20
C TYR A 150 -15.37 10.90 -0.12
N THR A 151 -15.80 11.57 -1.18
CA THR A 151 -15.27 11.37 -2.53
C THR A 151 -14.46 12.57 -2.97
N VAL A 152 -13.32 12.31 -3.60
CA VAL A 152 -12.47 13.31 -4.24
C VAL A 152 -12.38 13.02 -5.72
N VAL A 153 -12.77 13.98 -6.53
CA VAL A 153 -12.66 13.92 -7.99
C VAL A 153 -11.67 14.99 -8.42
N GLY A 154 -10.62 14.58 -9.12
CA GLY A 154 -9.59 15.47 -9.66
C GLY A 154 -10.07 16.25 -10.89
N ASP A 155 -9.14 17.00 -11.49
CA ASP A 155 -9.45 17.85 -12.64
C ASP A 155 -9.66 17.05 -13.93
N GLY A 156 -10.60 17.52 -14.77
CA GLY A 156 -10.86 16.93 -16.07
C GLY A 156 -11.35 15.48 -16.03
N CYS A 157 -11.97 15.08 -14.94
CA CYS A 157 -12.55 13.75 -14.80
C CYS A 157 -13.91 13.66 -15.51
N PHE A 158 -14.29 12.44 -15.85
CA PHE A 158 -15.60 12.14 -16.43
C PHE A 158 -16.37 11.14 -15.56
N ILE A 159 -17.60 11.49 -15.19
CA ILE A 159 -18.50 10.61 -14.43
C ILE A 159 -19.75 10.39 -15.27
N GLY A 160 -19.91 9.17 -15.74
CA GLY A 160 -20.95 8.75 -16.68
C GLY A 160 -22.33 8.59 -16.04
N GLU A 161 -23.34 8.44 -16.90
CA GLU A 161 -24.73 8.24 -16.51
C GLU A 161 -24.86 7.07 -15.50
N LYS A 162 -25.55 7.32 -14.39
CA LYS A 162 -25.76 6.32 -13.31
C LYS A 162 -24.48 5.71 -12.74
N ALA A 163 -23.34 6.36 -12.90
CA ALA A 163 -22.11 5.95 -12.22
C ALA A 163 -22.18 6.30 -10.73
N PHE A 164 -21.55 5.46 -9.93
CA PHE A 164 -21.54 5.52 -8.48
C PHE A 164 -20.12 5.71 -7.99
N VAL A 165 -19.82 6.81 -7.28
CA VAL A 165 -18.48 7.06 -6.75
C VAL A 165 -18.56 7.43 -5.28
N ARG A 166 -18.14 6.54 -4.38
CA ARG A 166 -18.25 6.73 -2.92
C ARG A 166 -16.95 6.41 -2.19
N GLY A 167 -16.58 7.29 -1.25
CA GLY A 167 -15.42 7.09 -0.39
C GLY A 167 -14.12 6.88 -1.16
N SER A 168 -14.05 7.39 -2.38
CA SER A 168 -13.06 7.06 -3.40
C SER A 168 -12.30 8.28 -3.87
N ILE A 169 -11.16 8.08 -4.48
CA ILE A 169 -10.35 9.13 -5.08
C ILE A 169 -10.20 8.84 -6.56
N MET A 170 -10.65 9.75 -7.39
CA MET A 170 -10.41 9.80 -8.82
C MET A 170 -9.35 10.85 -9.11
N LEU A 171 -8.17 10.44 -9.55
CA LEU A 171 -7.12 11.39 -9.94
C LEU A 171 -7.40 11.97 -11.32
N ASN A 172 -6.69 13.05 -11.66
CA ASN A 172 -6.96 13.87 -12.84
C ASN A 172 -7.16 13.06 -14.14
N LYS A 173 -8.14 13.48 -14.94
CA LYS A 173 -8.47 12.88 -16.24
C LYS A 173 -8.84 11.40 -16.19
N SER A 174 -9.27 10.91 -15.02
CA SER A 174 -9.83 9.55 -14.92
C SER A 174 -11.32 9.56 -15.29
N ALA A 175 -11.83 8.42 -15.72
CA ALA A 175 -13.21 8.29 -16.15
C ALA A 175 -13.90 7.10 -15.51
N ALA A 176 -15.06 7.33 -14.91
CA ALA A 176 -16.00 6.30 -14.50
C ALA A 176 -17.16 6.31 -15.50
N LEU A 177 -17.24 5.32 -16.38
CA LEU A 177 -18.25 5.30 -17.44
C LEU A 177 -19.63 4.88 -16.89
N ARG A 178 -20.62 4.82 -17.75
CA ARG A 178 -22.01 4.53 -17.40
C ARG A 178 -22.16 3.31 -16.48
N GLY A 179 -22.82 3.53 -15.35
CA GLY A 179 -23.10 2.45 -14.38
C GLY A 179 -21.87 1.91 -13.65
N ALA A 180 -20.70 2.50 -13.77
CA ALA A 180 -19.53 2.10 -13.00
C ALA A 180 -19.74 2.34 -11.50
N ASP A 181 -19.36 1.38 -10.66
CA ASP A 181 -19.45 1.44 -9.18
C ASP A 181 -18.03 1.50 -8.60
N ILE A 182 -17.65 2.67 -8.09
CA ILE A 182 -16.33 2.93 -7.51
C ILE A 182 -16.50 3.16 -6.01
N SER A 183 -16.25 2.14 -5.21
CA SER A 183 -16.52 2.16 -3.77
C SER A 183 -15.25 1.94 -2.95
N GLY A 184 -14.75 3.00 -2.28
CA GLY A 184 -13.57 2.94 -1.44
C GLY A 184 -12.26 2.68 -2.21
N ALA A 185 -12.17 3.10 -3.46
CA ALA A 185 -11.09 2.80 -4.37
C ALA A 185 -10.29 4.04 -4.79
N VAL A 186 -9.15 3.83 -5.43
CA VAL A 186 -8.33 4.90 -6.01
C VAL A 186 -8.17 4.66 -7.51
N MET A 187 -8.55 5.64 -8.31
CA MET A 187 -8.33 5.67 -9.75
C MET A 187 -7.16 6.58 -10.09
N GLY A 188 -6.17 6.02 -10.77
CA GLY A 188 -4.97 6.74 -11.23
C GLY A 188 -5.26 7.73 -12.36
N VAL A 189 -4.27 8.57 -12.66
CA VAL A 189 -4.38 9.57 -13.73
C VAL A 189 -4.63 8.89 -15.09
N ASN A 190 -5.55 9.43 -15.88
CA ASN A 190 -5.95 8.88 -17.19
C ASN A 190 -6.43 7.43 -17.15
N SER A 191 -6.90 6.93 -16.01
CA SER A 191 -7.45 5.59 -15.90
C SER A 191 -8.95 5.58 -16.22
N VAL A 192 -9.47 4.42 -16.65
CA VAL A 192 -10.86 4.28 -17.08
C VAL A 192 -11.51 3.06 -16.42
N ALA A 193 -12.61 3.30 -15.74
CA ALA A 193 -13.53 2.27 -15.31
C ALA A 193 -14.68 2.21 -16.34
N GLU A 194 -14.69 1.15 -17.17
CA GLU A 194 -15.68 1.02 -18.26
C GLU A 194 -17.09 0.73 -17.73
N GLU A 195 -18.07 0.64 -18.63
CA GLU A 195 -19.47 0.52 -18.31
C GLU A 195 -19.77 -0.68 -17.38
N ASN A 196 -20.56 -0.42 -16.34
CA ASN A 196 -20.95 -1.38 -15.30
C ASN A 196 -19.77 -2.10 -14.63
N SER A 197 -18.57 -1.55 -14.71
CA SER A 197 -17.42 -2.07 -13.98
C SER A 197 -17.55 -1.78 -12.49
N LYS A 198 -16.87 -2.57 -11.66
CA LYS A 198 -16.92 -2.43 -10.21
C LYS A 198 -15.53 -2.39 -9.60
N MET A 199 -15.30 -1.43 -8.69
CA MET A 199 -14.09 -1.33 -7.89
C MET A 199 -14.42 -1.35 -6.42
N SER A 200 -13.84 -2.31 -5.68
CA SER A 200 -14.10 -2.53 -4.26
C SER A 200 -13.07 -1.82 -3.36
N LEU A 201 -13.33 -1.87 -2.05
CA LEU A 201 -12.54 -1.17 -1.02
C LEU A 201 -11.04 -1.49 -1.13
N GLY A 202 -10.23 -0.42 -1.09
CA GLY A 202 -8.76 -0.52 -1.13
C GLY A 202 -8.19 -0.88 -2.50
N SER A 203 -9.03 -1.10 -3.53
CA SER A 203 -8.55 -1.37 -4.88
C SER A 203 -7.94 -0.12 -5.52
N VAL A 204 -6.97 -0.34 -6.40
CA VAL A 204 -6.27 0.73 -7.13
C VAL A 204 -6.24 0.41 -8.62
N LEU A 205 -6.70 1.35 -9.41
CA LEU A 205 -6.48 1.36 -10.84
C LEU A 205 -5.32 2.31 -11.13
N CYS A 206 -4.19 1.77 -11.57
CA CYS A 206 -2.98 2.58 -11.81
C CYS A 206 -3.15 3.54 -13.00
N GLU A 207 -2.19 4.44 -13.16
CA GLU A 207 -2.18 5.40 -14.28
C GLU A 207 -2.32 4.70 -15.64
N LYS A 208 -3.16 5.26 -16.52
CA LYS A 208 -3.40 4.78 -17.90
C LYS A 208 -3.84 3.32 -17.98
N THR A 209 -4.53 2.82 -16.95
CA THR A 209 -5.09 1.47 -16.96
C THR A 209 -6.60 1.51 -17.08
N THR A 210 -7.16 0.40 -17.54
CA THR A 210 -8.61 0.28 -17.76
C THR A 210 -9.14 -0.99 -17.10
N VAL A 211 -10.26 -0.84 -16.38
CA VAL A 211 -11.11 -1.97 -15.99
C VAL A 211 -12.19 -2.12 -17.05
N GLY A 212 -12.24 -3.28 -17.68
CA GLY A 212 -13.16 -3.55 -18.78
C GLY A 212 -14.63 -3.56 -18.37
N ARG A 213 -15.51 -3.48 -19.36
CA ARG A 213 -16.96 -3.50 -19.21
C ARG A 213 -17.43 -4.74 -18.42
N ASN A 214 -18.35 -4.53 -17.46
CA ASN A 214 -18.90 -5.54 -16.57
C ASN A 214 -17.86 -6.30 -15.73
N MET A 215 -16.63 -5.81 -15.62
CA MET A 215 -15.59 -6.44 -14.82
C MET A 215 -15.56 -5.90 -13.40
N ALA A 216 -15.14 -6.74 -12.46
CA ALA A 216 -15.00 -6.35 -11.06
C ALA A 216 -13.55 -6.45 -10.59
N VAL A 217 -13.08 -5.43 -9.87
CA VAL A 217 -11.82 -5.41 -9.16
C VAL A 217 -12.11 -5.65 -7.68
N GLY A 218 -11.57 -6.73 -7.13
CA GLY A 218 -11.76 -7.11 -5.73
C GLY A 218 -11.08 -6.14 -4.74
N GLU A 219 -11.34 -6.38 -3.45
CA GLU A 219 -10.76 -5.57 -2.37
C GLU A 219 -9.23 -5.66 -2.37
N ASN A 220 -8.57 -4.52 -2.14
CA ASN A 220 -7.11 -4.38 -2.06
C ASN A 220 -6.34 -4.83 -3.32
N VAL A 221 -7.01 -5.00 -4.46
CA VAL A 221 -6.37 -5.39 -5.73
C VAL A 221 -5.82 -4.15 -6.44
N LYS A 222 -4.58 -4.23 -6.92
CA LYS A 222 -3.94 -3.19 -7.76
C LYS A 222 -3.92 -3.64 -9.21
N VAL A 223 -4.55 -2.86 -10.09
CA VAL A 223 -4.51 -3.07 -11.55
C VAL A 223 -3.40 -2.19 -12.12
N THR A 224 -2.32 -2.81 -12.61
CA THR A 224 -1.15 -2.12 -13.18
C THR A 224 -1.17 -2.15 -14.70
N PRO A 225 -0.50 -1.19 -15.38
CA PRO A 225 -0.34 -1.23 -16.82
C PRO A 225 0.37 -2.52 -17.24
N LYS A 226 -0.05 -3.13 -18.36
CA LYS A 226 0.68 -4.27 -18.94
C LYS A 226 2.08 -3.78 -19.35
N PRO A 227 3.15 -4.50 -19.01
CA PRO A 227 4.48 -4.16 -19.53
C PRO A 227 4.46 -4.16 -21.06
N HIS A 228 5.04 -3.14 -21.70
CA HIS A 228 5.19 -3.11 -23.16
C HIS A 228 5.98 -4.34 -23.61
N GLY A 229 5.34 -5.21 -24.39
CA GLY A 229 5.97 -6.39 -24.99
C GLY A 229 5.34 -7.74 -24.64
N SER A 230 4.28 -7.80 -23.84
CA SER A 230 3.57 -9.06 -23.63
C SER A 230 2.73 -9.40 -24.87
N ILE A 231 3.11 -10.49 -25.54
CA ILE A 231 2.33 -11.16 -26.58
C ILE A 231 0.92 -11.39 -26.04
N SER A 232 -0.09 -11.01 -26.82
CA SER A 232 -1.51 -11.14 -26.51
C SER A 232 -1.83 -12.56 -26.03
N ALA A 233 -2.09 -12.69 -24.73
CA ALA A 233 -2.83 -13.83 -24.21
C ALA A 233 -4.32 -13.64 -24.56
N PRO A 234 -5.07 -14.73 -24.83
CA PRO A 234 -6.46 -14.65 -25.23
C PRO A 234 -7.32 -13.95 -24.19
N GLU A 235 -8.30 -13.19 -24.66
CA GLU A 235 -9.26 -12.38 -23.90
C GLU A 235 -10.16 -13.24 -23.00
N SER A 236 -9.64 -13.79 -21.93
CA SER A 236 -10.48 -14.38 -20.88
C SER A 236 -9.72 -14.39 -19.58
N GLN A 237 -10.07 -13.45 -18.76
CA GLN A 237 -9.74 -13.16 -17.37
C GLN A 237 -8.73 -12.02 -17.16
N PRO A 238 -9.06 -11.02 -16.32
CA PRO A 238 -8.10 -10.05 -15.85
C PRO A 238 -7.09 -10.81 -15.00
N GLN A 239 -5.83 -10.89 -15.45
CA GLN A 239 -4.74 -11.27 -14.56
C GLN A 239 -4.60 -10.15 -13.53
N ALA A 240 -5.33 -10.27 -12.42
CA ALA A 240 -5.06 -9.55 -11.20
C ALA A 240 -3.67 -10.01 -10.75
N TYR A 241 -2.66 -9.17 -10.93
CA TYR A 241 -1.41 -9.37 -10.21
C TYR A 241 -1.75 -9.12 -8.73
N TYR A 242 -2.00 -10.20 -8.03
CA TYR A 242 -2.01 -10.19 -6.58
C TYR A 242 -0.59 -9.88 -6.13
N TYR A 243 -0.27 -8.60 -5.94
CA TYR A 243 0.72 -8.28 -4.94
C TYR A 243 0.04 -8.62 -3.62
N ALA A 244 0.41 -9.76 -3.10
CA ALA A 244 -0.07 -10.21 -1.80
C ALA A 244 0.56 -9.34 -0.70
N GLU A 245 0.04 -8.10 -0.54
CA GLU A 245 0.29 -7.31 0.67
C GLU A 245 -0.13 -8.10 1.92
N ASN A 246 -1.00 -9.09 1.78
CA ASN A 246 -1.34 -10.01 2.86
C ASN A 246 -0.28 -11.07 3.17
N ILE A 247 0.64 -11.38 2.24
CA ILE A 247 1.81 -12.22 2.53
C ILE A 247 2.93 -11.35 3.13
N ALA A 248 3.08 -10.11 2.69
CA ALA A 248 3.95 -9.13 3.37
C ALA A 248 3.46 -8.76 4.78
N ALA A 249 2.14 -8.83 5.06
CA ALA A 249 1.61 -8.65 6.41
C ALA A 249 1.91 -9.85 7.32
N LEU A 250 2.15 -11.03 6.79
CA LEU A 250 2.74 -12.15 7.54
C LEU A 250 4.24 -11.93 7.82
N GLY A 251 4.94 -11.18 6.95
CA GLY A 251 6.36 -10.85 7.11
C GLY A 251 6.65 -9.58 7.93
N SER A 252 5.78 -8.57 7.91
CA SER A 252 6.04 -7.31 8.61
C SER A 252 5.58 -7.27 10.07
N ARG A 253 4.82 -8.25 10.54
CA ARG A 253 4.42 -8.38 11.94
C ARG A 253 5.30 -9.30 12.76
N GLY A 254 6.38 -9.86 12.22
CA GLY A 254 7.06 -10.93 12.86
C GLY A 254 8.57 -10.98 12.74
N THR A 255 9.25 -9.88 12.44
CA THR A 255 10.73 -9.97 12.40
C THR A 255 11.36 -10.29 13.74
N ASP A 256 10.68 -10.05 14.86
CA ASP A 256 11.22 -10.35 16.19
C ASP A 256 10.57 -11.58 16.88
N SER A 257 9.47 -12.11 16.36
CA SER A 257 8.76 -13.25 16.98
C SER A 257 8.80 -14.55 16.18
N LEU A 258 9.17 -14.50 14.90
CA LEU A 258 9.35 -15.71 14.07
C LEU A 258 10.71 -16.38 14.24
N PHE A 259 11.69 -15.72 14.89
CA PHE A 259 12.99 -16.33 15.20
C PHE A 259 12.95 -17.27 16.41
N GLY A 260 11.83 -17.39 17.13
CA GLY A 260 11.63 -18.37 18.17
C GLY A 260 11.24 -19.75 17.66
N ASP A 261 10.41 -19.83 16.62
CA ASP A 261 9.88 -21.08 16.07
C ASP A 261 9.83 -21.03 14.54
N PHE A 262 10.98 -21.25 13.89
CA PHE A 262 11.07 -21.47 12.46
C PHE A 262 10.36 -22.78 12.09
N ASP A 263 9.04 -22.71 11.83
CA ASP A 263 8.24 -23.89 11.50
C ASP A 263 8.41 -24.28 10.03
N ILE A 264 9.35 -25.19 9.77
CA ILE A 264 9.56 -25.81 8.45
C ILE A 264 8.27 -26.42 7.91
N GLY A 265 7.41 -26.95 8.79
CA GLY A 265 6.13 -27.52 8.41
C GLY A 265 5.17 -26.47 7.81
N LEU A 266 5.19 -25.23 8.30
CA LEU A 266 4.42 -24.13 7.75
C LEU A 266 4.87 -23.80 6.32
N PHE A 267 6.17 -23.68 6.07
CA PHE A 267 6.71 -23.42 4.74
C PHE A 267 6.37 -24.52 3.73
N CYS A 268 6.40 -25.78 4.16
CA CYS A 268 5.96 -26.89 3.32
C CYS A 268 4.45 -26.81 2.99
N LYS A 269 3.60 -26.44 3.95
CA LYS A 269 2.17 -26.24 3.73
C LYS A 269 1.91 -25.08 2.76
N VAL A 270 2.65 -23.97 2.88
CA VAL A 270 2.60 -22.84 1.95
C VAL A 270 2.97 -23.30 0.54
N GLY A 271 4.06 -24.03 0.38
CA GLY A 271 4.44 -24.60 -0.92
C GLY A 271 3.36 -25.50 -1.52
N ARG A 272 2.75 -26.37 -0.73
CA ARG A 272 1.64 -27.22 -1.20
C ARG A 272 0.43 -26.40 -1.63
N ALA A 273 0.05 -25.39 -0.88
CA ALA A 273 -1.08 -24.53 -1.21
C ALA A 273 -0.83 -23.77 -2.53
N LEU A 274 0.37 -23.21 -2.69
CA LEU A 274 0.76 -22.51 -3.92
C LEU A 274 0.80 -23.44 -5.13
N GLY A 275 1.37 -24.65 -4.99
CA GLY A 275 1.44 -25.62 -6.05
C GLY A 275 0.08 -26.21 -6.48
N SER A 276 -0.91 -26.15 -5.59
CA SER A 276 -2.29 -26.55 -5.90
C SER A 276 -3.09 -25.51 -6.66
N CYS A 277 -2.55 -24.29 -6.84
CA CYS A 277 -3.19 -23.24 -7.64
C CYS A 277 -2.90 -23.46 -9.13
N GLU A 278 -3.79 -23.04 -10.02
CA GLU A 278 -3.62 -23.15 -11.48
C GLU A 278 -2.32 -22.52 -11.99
N PHE A 279 -1.88 -21.41 -11.37
CA PHE A 279 -0.62 -20.74 -11.70
C PHE A 279 0.62 -21.41 -11.07
N GLY A 280 0.45 -22.32 -10.11
CA GLY A 280 1.54 -22.98 -9.38
C GLY A 280 2.16 -24.20 -10.10
N THR A 281 1.64 -24.57 -11.28
CA THR A 281 2.12 -25.76 -12.01
C THR A 281 3.58 -25.64 -12.48
N ARG A 282 4.06 -24.42 -12.75
CA ARG A 282 5.45 -24.10 -13.12
C ARG A 282 5.88 -22.89 -12.32
N THR A 283 6.71 -23.09 -11.31
CA THR A 283 7.08 -22.08 -10.32
C THR A 283 8.58 -21.83 -10.32
N GLY A 284 8.98 -20.56 -10.43
CA GLY A 284 10.35 -20.11 -10.20
C GLY A 284 10.55 -19.80 -8.71
N ILE A 285 11.70 -20.15 -8.13
CA ILE A 285 12.02 -19.83 -6.75
C ILE A 285 13.44 -19.29 -6.64
N GLY A 286 13.60 -18.18 -5.90
CA GLY A 286 14.88 -17.57 -5.59
C GLY A 286 14.91 -17.06 -4.16
N TYR A 287 16.10 -16.78 -3.61
CA TYR A 287 16.25 -16.38 -2.23
C TYR A 287 17.49 -15.52 -1.99
N ASP A 288 17.52 -14.82 -0.85
CA ASP A 288 18.66 -14.01 -0.42
C ASP A 288 19.79 -14.85 0.20
N ASP A 289 20.84 -14.18 0.70
CA ASP A 289 22.00 -14.82 1.30
C ASP A 289 21.78 -15.36 2.73
N SER A 290 20.56 -15.23 3.30
CA SER A 290 20.32 -15.64 4.67
C SER A 290 20.22 -17.16 4.81
N VAL A 291 20.69 -17.69 5.93
CA VAL A 291 20.62 -19.13 6.25
C VAL A 291 19.18 -19.59 6.43
N SER A 292 18.33 -18.72 6.99
CA SER A 292 16.90 -18.96 7.18
C SER A 292 16.17 -19.09 5.85
N SER A 293 16.45 -18.19 4.90
CA SER A 293 15.86 -18.23 3.56
C SER A 293 16.27 -19.50 2.81
N ALA A 294 17.53 -19.91 2.90
CA ALA A 294 18.01 -21.16 2.30
C ALA A 294 17.32 -22.41 2.87
N ALA A 295 16.94 -22.41 4.15
CA ALA A 295 16.17 -23.49 4.77
C ALA A 295 14.69 -23.43 4.36
N ALA A 296 14.09 -22.23 4.35
CA ALA A 296 12.70 -22.02 3.95
C ALA A 296 12.46 -22.42 2.49
N VAL A 297 13.37 -22.07 1.58
CA VAL A 297 13.30 -22.48 0.16
C VAL A 297 13.17 -23.99 0.01
N LYS A 298 13.97 -24.78 0.72
CA LYS A 298 13.89 -26.24 0.67
C LYS A 298 12.53 -26.77 1.10
N ALA A 299 11.94 -26.17 2.14
CA ALA A 299 10.63 -26.55 2.64
C ALA A 299 9.51 -26.15 1.67
N VAL A 300 9.54 -24.93 1.12
CA VAL A 300 8.58 -24.48 0.11
C VAL A 300 8.68 -25.34 -1.16
N THR A 301 9.91 -25.62 -1.61
CA THR A 301 10.15 -26.47 -2.79
C THR A 301 9.59 -27.87 -2.58
N ALA A 302 9.81 -28.48 -1.41
CA ALA A 302 9.24 -29.79 -1.08
C ALA A 302 7.71 -29.76 -1.13
N GLY A 303 7.10 -28.69 -0.61
CA GLY A 303 5.65 -28.47 -0.68
C GLY A 303 5.13 -28.36 -2.11
N LEU A 304 5.77 -27.55 -2.95
CA LEU A 304 5.45 -27.37 -4.37
C LEU A 304 5.52 -28.70 -5.15
N ILE A 305 6.62 -29.43 -5.00
CA ILE A 305 6.82 -30.73 -5.67
C ILE A 305 5.78 -31.74 -5.21
N SER A 306 5.43 -31.76 -3.92
CA SER A 306 4.41 -32.66 -3.37
C SER A 306 3.00 -32.44 -3.95
N SER A 307 2.73 -31.26 -4.51
CA SER A 307 1.47 -30.94 -5.21
C SER A 307 1.56 -31.07 -6.73
N GLY A 308 2.70 -31.57 -7.26
CA GLY A 308 2.87 -31.81 -8.70
C GLY A 308 3.44 -30.62 -9.48
N SER A 309 3.92 -29.58 -8.81
CA SER A 309 4.54 -28.42 -9.46
C SER A 309 5.92 -28.72 -10.02
N HIS A 310 6.23 -28.15 -11.19
CA HIS A 310 7.60 -28.09 -11.70
C HIS A 310 8.29 -26.84 -11.14
N VAL A 311 9.34 -27.06 -10.34
CA VAL A 311 10.07 -25.98 -9.66
C VAL A 311 11.35 -25.67 -10.40
N PHE A 312 11.57 -24.38 -10.69
CA PHE A 312 12.79 -23.83 -11.27
C PHE A 312 13.54 -23.07 -10.17
N ASP A 313 14.59 -23.65 -9.67
CA ASP A 313 15.42 -23.04 -8.62
C ASP A 313 16.43 -22.08 -9.27
N PHE A 314 16.28 -20.79 -9.01
CA PHE A 314 17.17 -19.72 -9.46
C PHE A 314 18.34 -19.50 -8.50
N GLY A 315 18.35 -20.19 -7.36
CA GLY A 315 19.39 -20.05 -6.37
C GLY A 315 19.35 -18.71 -5.64
N ARG A 316 20.52 -18.28 -5.19
CA ARG A 316 20.68 -16.95 -4.58
C ARG A 316 20.63 -15.87 -5.65
N CYS A 317 19.68 -15.00 -5.54
CA CYS A 317 19.44 -13.95 -6.54
C CYS A 317 18.66 -12.77 -5.92
N PHE A 318 18.47 -11.71 -6.65
CA PHE A 318 17.62 -10.60 -6.27
C PHE A 318 16.17 -10.83 -6.66
N LEU A 319 15.24 -10.16 -5.98
CA LEU A 319 13.81 -10.22 -6.31
C LEU A 319 13.52 -9.86 -7.79
N SER A 320 14.25 -8.87 -8.32
CA SER A 320 14.17 -8.47 -9.74
C SER A 320 14.56 -9.59 -10.70
N GLU A 321 15.53 -10.41 -10.32
CA GLU A 321 15.97 -11.55 -11.14
C GLU A 321 14.93 -12.66 -11.14
N VAL A 322 14.28 -12.95 -10.00
CA VAL A 322 13.16 -13.89 -9.96
C VAL A 322 12.03 -13.43 -10.86
N ALA A 323 11.68 -12.14 -10.82
CA ALA A 323 10.64 -11.57 -11.69
C ALA A 323 11.02 -11.70 -13.18
N PHE A 324 12.26 -11.36 -13.52
CA PHE A 324 12.78 -11.47 -14.89
C PHE A 324 12.77 -12.92 -15.40
N PHE A 325 13.38 -13.84 -14.66
CA PHE A 325 13.49 -15.24 -15.09
C PHE A 325 12.14 -15.94 -15.12
N SER A 326 11.25 -15.63 -14.18
CA SER A 326 9.89 -16.19 -14.20
C SER A 326 9.14 -15.76 -15.47
N SER A 327 9.27 -14.52 -15.88
CA SER A 327 8.71 -14.01 -17.13
C SER A 327 9.40 -14.61 -18.36
N PHE A 328 10.73 -14.64 -18.39
CA PHE A 328 11.53 -15.16 -19.49
C PHE A 328 11.26 -16.65 -19.75
N CYS A 329 11.13 -17.45 -18.69
CA CYS A 329 10.82 -18.88 -18.78
C CYS A 329 9.32 -19.18 -18.93
N SER A 330 8.46 -18.16 -19.01
CA SER A 330 7.00 -18.30 -19.08
C SER A 330 6.47 -19.19 -17.95
N LEU A 331 6.91 -18.91 -16.71
CA LEU A 331 6.45 -19.61 -15.51
C LEU A 331 5.13 -19.04 -15.04
N GLY A 332 4.33 -19.86 -14.39
CA GLY A 332 3.04 -19.46 -13.84
C GLY A 332 3.18 -18.53 -12.61
N CYS A 333 4.25 -18.71 -11.81
CA CYS A 333 4.56 -17.79 -10.72
C CYS A 333 6.06 -17.77 -10.39
N GLY A 334 6.51 -16.69 -9.72
CA GLY A 334 7.84 -16.57 -9.12
C GLY A 334 7.73 -16.33 -7.61
N ILE A 335 8.53 -17.02 -6.82
CA ILE A 335 8.60 -16.91 -5.37
C ILE A 335 9.97 -16.40 -4.99
N TYR A 336 10.03 -15.36 -4.17
CA TYR A 336 11.26 -14.88 -3.58
C TYR A 336 11.18 -14.98 -2.06
N ILE A 337 12.19 -15.54 -1.42
CA ILE A 337 12.27 -15.73 0.04
C ILE A 337 13.46 -14.91 0.57
N TYR A 338 13.17 -14.06 1.58
CA TYR A 338 14.14 -13.15 2.20
C TYR A 338 13.96 -13.08 3.72
#